data_ab4f8dd4fa70357b28a54f2a7b253dca
#
_entry.id   ab4f8dd4fa70357b28a54f2a7b253dca
#
_cell.length_a   1.000
_cell.length_b   1.000
_cell.length_c   1.000
_cell.angle_alpha   90.00
_cell.angle_beta   90.00
_cell.angle_gamma   90.00
#
_symmetry.space_group_name_H-M   'P 1'
#
loop_
_entity.id
_entity.type
_entity.pdbx_description
1 polymer ?
#
loop_
_entity_poly.entity_id
_entity_poly.type
_entity_poly.pdbx_seq_one_letter_code
_entity_poly.pdbx_strand_id
1 'polypeptide(L)'
;MKYQNIIDNMTLKEKAAFLSGKSEWQTRDFPRLDIPAIFCSDGPNGVRKQAGAGDHLGINPAVPATCFPTAAAMANSWDEELEQRVGVALGEESMEEDVNVLLGPGLNIKRNPLCGRNFEYFSEDPYLSGKMAAAFIRGVQSTGAAACANSQELRRMAMNAVVDERTLREIYLTGFEIAIKEGGAKTVMSSYNEVNGVYANENEHLLKDILRDEWGFEGSVITDWGASNDHSLGVKNGSTLEMPTPGLDAARELLASVESGKISEKDIDERVDELLDLVLTTTENAKHYKKVADKKALHEEHHKLARLACENSAVLLKNEDGILPVGAKVQAAIIGDFAFDPRYQGAGSSMVNSTKVDSIKDMLETSGISVTGIVRGYQRDGK
;
A
#
# COMPACT_ATOMS: atom_id res chain seq x y z
N MET A 1 -18.41 -21.52 5.55
CA MET A 1 -17.13 -20.90 5.94
C MET A 1 -16.02 -21.91 5.75
N LYS A 2 -14.89 -21.48 5.29
CA LYS A 2 -13.72 -22.33 4.97
C LYS A 2 -13.08 -22.90 6.24
N TYR A 3 -13.05 -22.13 7.30
CA TYR A 3 -12.41 -22.47 8.57
C TYR A 3 -13.39 -22.75 9.70
N GLN A 4 -14.57 -23.29 9.40
CA GLN A 4 -15.64 -23.54 10.37
C GLN A 4 -15.15 -24.31 11.61
N ASN A 5 -14.29 -25.31 11.42
CA ASN A 5 -13.73 -26.11 12.51
C ASN A 5 -12.88 -25.28 13.51
N ILE A 6 -12.20 -24.24 13.06
CA ILE A 6 -11.45 -23.32 13.93
C ILE A 6 -12.43 -22.37 14.62
N ILE A 7 -13.38 -21.80 13.87
CA ILE A 7 -14.40 -20.87 14.37
C ILE A 7 -15.22 -21.49 15.48
N ASP A 8 -15.64 -22.74 15.33
CA ASP A 8 -16.42 -23.48 16.35
C ASP A 8 -15.63 -23.71 17.65
N ASN A 9 -14.29 -23.68 17.59
CA ASN A 9 -13.43 -23.81 18.75
C ASN A 9 -13.01 -22.45 19.37
N MET A 10 -13.36 -21.32 18.73
CA MET A 10 -13.17 -19.99 19.29
C MET A 10 -14.36 -19.60 20.18
N THR A 11 -14.04 -19.00 21.31
CA THR A 11 -15.08 -18.30 22.10
C THR A 11 -15.47 -17.00 21.40
N LEU A 12 -16.69 -16.50 21.63
CA LEU A 12 -17.13 -15.22 21.07
C LEU A 12 -16.17 -14.06 21.43
N LYS A 13 -15.56 -14.10 22.62
CA LYS A 13 -14.56 -13.11 23.03
C LYS A 13 -13.29 -13.15 22.18
N GLU A 14 -12.83 -14.35 21.81
CA GLU A 14 -11.66 -14.52 20.93
C GLU A 14 -11.98 -14.11 19.50
N LYS A 15 -13.15 -14.48 18.98
CA LYS A 15 -13.64 -14.02 17.68
C LYS A 15 -13.68 -12.49 17.60
N ALA A 16 -14.32 -11.84 18.58
CA ALA A 16 -14.41 -10.40 18.64
C ALA A 16 -13.04 -9.73 18.78
N ALA A 17 -12.12 -10.28 19.58
CA ALA A 17 -10.78 -9.74 19.72
C ALA A 17 -9.94 -9.94 18.45
N PHE A 18 -10.13 -11.02 17.70
CA PHE A 18 -9.37 -11.32 16.49
C PHE A 18 -9.58 -10.28 15.39
N LEU A 19 -10.74 -9.65 15.31
CA LEU A 19 -11.08 -8.63 14.30
C LEU A 19 -10.44 -7.25 14.58
N SER A 20 -9.50 -7.15 15.51
CA SER A 20 -8.72 -5.94 15.77
C SER A 20 -7.25 -6.23 16.02
N GLY A 21 -6.39 -5.25 15.70
CA GLY A 21 -4.95 -5.36 15.85
C GLY A 21 -4.50 -5.65 17.30
N LYS A 22 -3.36 -6.34 17.42
CA LYS A 22 -2.64 -6.56 18.68
C LYS A 22 -1.70 -5.39 19.00
N SER A 23 -1.13 -4.81 17.96
CA SER A 23 -0.20 -3.68 18.03
C SER A 23 -0.45 -2.72 16.87
N GLU A 24 0.47 -1.78 16.64
CA GLU A 24 0.41 -0.87 15.49
C GLU A 24 0.40 -1.60 14.13
N TRP A 25 1.06 -2.76 14.05
CA TRP A 25 1.31 -3.44 12.77
C TRP A 25 0.95 -4.92 12.75
N GLN A 26 0.49 -5.49 13.86
CA GLN A 26 0.27 -6.93 13.97
C GLN A 26 -1.17 -7.29 14.30
N THR A 27 -1.65 -8.37 13.70
CA THR A 27 -2.88 -9.06 14.12
C THR A 27 -2.69 -9.79 15.44
N ARG A 28 -3.78 -10.24 16.06
CA ARG A 28 -3.71 -11.08 17.28
C ARG A 28 -3.41 -12.52 16.93
N ASP A 29 -2.66 -13.17 17.81
CA ASP A 29 -2.39 -14.60 17.80
C ASP A 29 -3.23 -15.36 18.84
N PHE A 30 -3.55 -16.59 18.54
CA PHE A 30 -4.20 -17.52 19.47
C PHE A 30 -3.48 -18.88 19.45
N PRO A 31 -2.38 -19.04 20.23
CA PRO A 31 -1.53 -20.24 20.17
C PRO A 31 -2.28 -21.55 20.45
N ARG A 32 -3.33 -21.54 21.28
CA ARG A 32 -4.14 -22.72 21.55
C ARG A 32 -4.92 -23.24 20.34
N LEU A 33 -5.06 -22.41 19.29
CA LEU A 33 -5.78 -22.72 18.05
C LEU A 33 -4.83 -22.73 16.84
N ASP A 34 -3.53 -22.67 17.08
CA ASP A 34 -2.49 -22.57 16.04
C ASP A 34 -2.69 -21.37 15.09
N ILE A 35 -3.29 -20.26 15.58
CA ILE A 35 -3.46 -19.03 14.84
C ILE A 35 -2.27 -18.10 15.14
N PRO A 36 -1.37 -17.85 14.19
CA PRO A 36 -0.25 -16.93 14.38
C PRO A 36 -0.67 -15.47 14.20
N ALA A 37 0.15 -14.53 14.68
CA ALA A 37 0.06 -13.14 14.28
C ALA A 37 0.72 -12.95 12.91
N ILE A 38 0.17 -12.05 12.09
CA ILE A 38 0.80 -11.58 10.86
C ILE A 38 1.17 -10.10 10.97
N PHE A 39 2.13 -9.67 10.16
CA PHE A 39 2.65 -8.30 10.15
C PHE A 39 2.19 -7.56 8.89
N CYS A 40 1.57 -6.38 9.07
CA CYS A 40 1.27 -5.43 8.01
C CYS A 40 2.36 -4.35 7.98
N SER A 41 2.73 -3.89 6.80
CA SER A 41 3.73 -2.82 6.67
C SER A 41 3.36 -1.86 5.56
N ASP A 42 3.56 -0.56 5.79
CA ASP A 42 3.57 0.40 4.69
C ASP A 42 4.61 0.03 3.63
N GLY A 43 4.39 0.46 2.39
CA GLY A 43 5.40 0.24 1.37
C GLY A 43 4.92 0.24 -0.08
N PRO A 44 4.15 1.25 -0.56
CA PRO A 44 3.68 1.27 -1.95
C PRO A 44 4.83 1.40 -2.98
N ASN A 45 5.98 1.93 -2.57
CA ASN A 45 7.17 2.07 -3.43
C ASN A 45 8.48 1.61 -2.76
N GLY A 46 8.39 0.86 -1.66
CA GLY A 46 9.51 0.28 -0.91
C GLY A 46 9.05 -0.15 0.48
N VAL A 47 9.47 -1.31 0.94
CA VAL A 47 9.05 -1.85 2.24
C VAL A 47 9.44 -0.90 3.36
N ARG A 48 8.48 -0.51 4.19
CA ARG A 48 8.70 0.40 5.30
C ARG A 48 8.36 -0.24 6.64
N LYS A 49 8.93 -1.41 6.89
CA LYS A 49 8.81 -2.06 8.19
C LYS A 49 9.56 -1.28 9.26
N GLN A 50 8.86 -0.84 10.30
CA GLN A 50 9.49 -0.14 11.41
C GLN A 50 10.38 -1.08 12.22
N ALA A 51 11.59 -0.59 12.55
CA ALA A 51 12.56 -1.30 13.37
C ALA A 51 12.33 -0.95 14.86
N GLY A 52 11.80 -1.88 15.64
CA GLY A 52 11.54 -1.68 17.07
C GLY A 52 10.09 -1.34 17.39
N ALA A 53 9.87 -0.40 18.30
CA ALA A 53 8.52 0.02 18.68
C ALA A 53 7.80 0.67 17.49
N GLY A 54 6.62 0.15 17.15
CA GLY A 54 5.80 0.70 16.08
C GLY A 54 5.20 2.05 16.46
N ASP A 55 5.04 2.92 15.48
CA ASP A 55 4.21 4.12 15.56
C ASP A 55 3.49 4.34 14.23
N HIS A 56 2.31 4.95 14.26
CA HIS A 56 1.52 5.27 13.07
C HIS A 56 1.88 6.62 12.43
N LEU A 57 2.77 7.39 13.04
CA LEU A 57 3.23 8.68 12.53
C LEU A 57 4.45 8.58 11.63
N GLY A 58 5.14 7.43 11.65
CA GLY A 58 6.34 7.21 10.86
C GLY A 58 7.58 7.92 11.38
N ILE A 59 7.66 8.16 12.68
CA ILE A 59 8.76 8.83 13.36
C ILE A 59 9.92 7.84 13.59
N ASN A 60 9.59 6.59 13.90
CA ASN A 60 10.59 5.56 14.18
C ASN A 60 11.28 5.11 12.87
N PRO A 61 12.58 4.77 12.94
CA PRO A 61 13.31 4.31 11.77
C PRO A 61 12.73 3.00 11.23
N ALA A 62 12.73 2.89 9.91
CA ALA A 62 12.37 1.66 9.20
C ALA A 62 13.63 0.85 8.84
N VAL A 63 13.46 -0.44 8.59
CA VAL A 63 14.52 -1.28 8.02
C VAL A 63 14.96 -0.72 6.66
N PRO A 64 16.24 -0.89 6.29
CA PRO A 64 16.71 -0.52 4.96
C PRO A 64 15.99 -1.32 3.88
N ALA A 65 15.55 -0.65 2.81
CA ALA A 65 14.84 -1.27 1.69
C ALA A 65 15.17 -0.57 0.37
N THR A 66 14.85 -1.19 -0.75
CA THR A 66 14.94 -0.54 -2.06
C THR A 66 13.81 0.46 -2.22
N CYS A 67 14.14 1.69 -2.61
CA CYS A 67 13.12 2.70 -2.98
C CYS A 67 12.92 2.68 -4.49
N PHE A 68 11.78 2.18 -4.93
CA PHE A 68 11.36 2.22 -6.33
C PHE A 68 10.77 3.60 -6.68
N PRO A 69 10.66 3.94 -7.99
CA PRO A 69 9.91 5.12 -8.40
C PRO A 69 8.49 5.09 -7.83
N THR A 70 7.98 6.26 -7.49
CA THR A 70 6.61 6.36 -6.95
C THR A 70 5.57 5.95 -8.00
N ALA A 71 4.37 5.56 -7.58
CA ALA A 71 3.29 5.16 -8.49
C ALA A 71 3.01 6.22 -9.57
N ALA A 72 3.12 7.52 -9.22
CA ALA A 72 2.98 8.61 -10.19
C ALA A 72 4.03 8.57 -11.31
N ALA A 73 5.26 8.13 -11.02
CA ALA A 73 6.29 7.93 -12.02
C ALA A 73 6.06 6.63 -12.80
N MET A 74 5.79 5.53 -12.10
CA MET A 74 5.56 4.21 -12.70
C MET A 74 4.44 4.23 -13.73
N ALA A 75 3.34 4.93 -13.48
CA ALA A 75 2.23 5.05 -14.41
C ALA A 75 2.61 5.68 -15.76
N ASN A 76 3.66 6.51 -15.82
CA ASN A 76 4.13 7.09 -17.07
C ASN A 76 4.80 6.06 -18.00
N SER A 77 5.21 4.91 -17.49
CA SER A 77 5.75 3.83 -18.33
C SER A 77 4.68 3.15 -19.17
N TRP A 78 3.43 3.09 -18.71
CA TRP A 78 2.32 2.34 -19.30
C TRP A 78 2.63 0.85 -19.46
N ASP A 79 3.58 0.34 -18.68
CA ASP A 79 4.14 -1.00 -18.79
C ASP A 79 3.73 -1.87 -17.60
N GLU A 80 2.68 -2.68 -17.78
CA GLU A 80 2.18 -3.62 -16.77
C GLU A 80 3.22 -4.69 -16.41
N GLU A 81 4.04 -5.14 -17.36
CA GLU A 81 5.06 -6.16 -17.08
C GLU A 81 6.17 -5.60 -16.19
N LEU A 82 6.62 -4.38 -16.47
CA LEU A 82 7.59 -3.68 -15.62
C LEU A 82 7.05 -3.46 -14.22
N GLU A 83 5.79 -3.02 -14.09
CA GLU A 83 5.12 -2.84 -12.79
C GLU A 83 5.00 -4.15 -12.03
N GLN A 84 4.67 -5.25 -12.71
CA GLN A 84 4.62 -6.57 -12.08
C GLN A 84 5.99 -7.00 -11.56
N ARG A 85 7.07 -6.73 -12.29
CA ARG A 85 8.44 -7.01 -11.83
C ARG A 85 8.82 -6.19 -10.59
N VAL A 86 8.41 -4.92 -10.54
CA VAL A 86 8.57 -4.09 -9.32
C VAL A 86 7.76 -4.68 -8.17
N GLY A 87 6.53 -5.12 -8.43
CA GLY A 87 5.72 -5.83 -7.45
C GLY A 87 6.37 -7.09 -6.91
N VAL A 88 7.01 -7.90 -7.77
CA VAL A 88 7.79 -9.09 -7.34
C VAL A 88 8.92 -8.68 -6.39
N ALA A 89 9.72 -7.69 -6.76
CA ALA A 89 10.83 -7.22 -5.93
C ALA A 89 10.38 -6.70 -4.56
N LEU A 90 9.26 -5.96 -4.52
CA LEU A 90 8.65 -5.51 -3.25
C LEU A 90 8.13 -6.69 -2.41
N GLY A 91 7.55 -7.68 -3.05
CA GLY A 91 7.11 -8.90 -2.40
C GLY A 91 8.28 -9.72 -1.82
N GLU A 92 9.38 -9.85 -2.55
CA GLU A 92 10.61 -10.50 -2.07
C GLU A 92 11.17 -9.79 -0.84
N GLU A 93 11.33 -8.45 -0.88
CA GLU A 93 11.78 -7.69 0.29
C GLU A 93 10.79 -7.78 1.46
N SER A 94 9.48 -7.86 1.20
CA SER A 94 8.47 -8.10 2.23
C SER A 94 8.69 -9.44 2.93
N MET A 95 8.90 -10.50 2.17
CA MET A 95 9.15 -11.84 2.71
C MET A 95 10.49 -11.94 3.45
N GLU A 96 11.53 -11.24 2.97
CA GLU A 96 12.82 -11.14 3.66
C GLU A 96 12.69 -10.49 5.04
N GLU A 97 11.77 -9.55 5.17
CA GLU A 97 11.51 -8.80 6.40
C GLU A 97 10.32 -9.35 7.21
N ASP A 98 9.81 -10.55 6.93
CA ASP A 98 8.68 -11.17 7.62
C ASP A 98 7.44 -10.24 7.62
N VAL A 99 7.14 -9.62 6.48
CA VAL A 99 5.94 -8.84 6.23
C VAL A 99 4.94 -9.71 5.46
N ASN A 100 3.79 -9.94 6.04
CA ASN A 100 2.75 -10.79 5.44
C ASN A 100 1.80 -9.99 4.53
N VAL A 101 1.55 -8.72 4.87
CA VAL A 101 0.68 -7.82 4.11
C VAL A 101 1.43 -6.52 3.83
N LEU A 102 1.67 -6.24 2.55
CA LEU A 102 2.22 -4.98 2.10
C LEU A 102 1.07 -4.01 1.79
N LEU A 103 1.05 -2.87 2.48
CA LEU A 103 0.02 -1.85 2.32
C LEU A 103 0.29 -0.99 1.07
N GLY A 104 -0.14 -1.50 -0.04
CA GLY A 104 0.01 -0.97 -1.39
C GLY A 104 -0.64 -1.91 -2.42
N PRO A 105 -0.93 -1.41 -3.62
CA PRO A 105 -0.63 -0.09 -4.15
C PRO A 105 -1.64 0.98 -3.69
N GLY A 106 -1.22 2.26 -3.79
CA GLY A 106 -2.13 3.40 -3.68
C GLY A 106 -2.94 3.55 -4.98
N LEU A 107 -4.26 3.55 -4.88
CA LEU A 107 -5.14 3.43 -6.05
C LEU A 107 -6.15 4.57 -6.22
N ASN A 108 -6.08 5.59 -5.38
CA ASN A 108 -6.99 6.72 -5.50
C ASN A 108 -6.77 7.52 -6.79
N ILE A 109 -7.85 8.10 -7.32
CA ILE A 109 -7.79 8.96 -8.51
C ILE A 109 -7.21 10.33 -8.16
N LYS A 110 -6.28 10.84 -8.96
CA LYS A 110 -5.66 12.16 -8.81
C LYS A 110 -6.61 13.27 -9.21
N ARG A 111 -7.69 13.45 -8.45
CA ARG A 111 -8.72 14.44 -8.74
C ARG A 111 -8.25 15.88 -8.53
N ASN A 112 -7.50 16.12 -7.46
CA ASN A 112 -7.02 17.45 -7.10
C ASN A 112 -5.49 17.50 -7.18
N PRO A 113 -4.89 18.35 -8.03
CA PRO A 113 -3.43 18.44 -8.16
C PRO A 113 -2.73 18.92 -6.87
N LEU A 114 -3.43 19.55 -5.96
CA LEU A 114 -2.92 20.00 -4.67
C LEU A 114 -2.96 18.91 -3.58
N CYS A 115 -3.43 17.71 -3.87
CA CYS A 115 -3.39 16.61 -2.91
C CYS A 115 -1.94 16.18 -2.66
N GLY A 116 -1.50 16.29 -1.40
CA GLY A 116 -0.11 16.00 -1.00
C GLY A 116 0.29 14.53 -1.17
N ARG A 117 -0.65 13.63 -1.41
CA ARG A 117 -0.41 12.19 -1.62
C ARG A 117 -0.48 11.75 -3.08
N ASN A 118 -0.61 12.67 -4.04
CA ASN A 118 -0.65 12.34 -5.47
C ASN A 118 0.59 11.59 -5.96
N PHE A 119 1.73 11.70 -5.29
CA PHE A 119 2.96 10.99 -5.67
C PHE A 119 2.81 9.47 -5.56
N GLU A 120 2.01 8.96 -4.64
CA GLU A 120 1.83 7.53 -4.37
C GLU A 120 0.63 6.90 -5.12
N TYR A 121 -0.10 7.68 -5.93
CA TYR A 121 -1.18 7.20 -6.78
C TYR A 121 -0.76 7.18 -8.24
N PHE A 122 -1.29 6.23 -9.01
CA PHE A 122 -0.89 6.02 -10.40
C PHE A 122 -1.33 7.16 -11.32
N SER A 123 -2.63 7.40 -11.50
CA SER A 123 -3.14 8.30 -12.51
C SER A 123 -4.45 8.99 -12.11
N GLU A 124 -4.89 9.94 -12.91
CA GLU A 124 -6.27 10.44 -12.96
C GLU A 124 -7.17 9.54 -13.82
N ASP A 125 -6.58 8.71 -14.68
CA ASP A 125 -7.28 7.72 -15.49
C ASP A 125 -7.53 6.45 -14.67
N PRO A 126 -8.80 6.07 -14.44
CA PRO A 126 -9.13 4.91 -13.61
C PRO A 126 -8.73 3.57 -14.26
N TYR A 127 -8.73 3.48 -15.57
CA TYR A 127 -8.33 2.28 -16.29
C TYR A 127 -6.82 2.04 -16.15
N LEU A 128 -5.99 3.05 -16.46
CA LEU A 128 -4.54 2.97 -16.28
C LEU A 128 -4.18 2.65 -14.83
N SER A 129 -4.81 3.35 -13.88
CA SER A 129 -4.60 3.10 -12.45
C SER A 129 -4.92 1.65 -12.08
N GLY A 130 -6.03 1.12 -12.57
CA GLY A 130 -6.46 -0.26 -12.31
C GLY A 130 -5.51 -1.30 -12.91
N LYS A 131 -5.06 -1.10 -14.15
CA LYS A 131 -4.14 -2.04 -14.84
C LYS A 131 -2.77 -2.09 -14.16
N MET A 132 -2.20 -0.92 -13.82
CA MET A 132 -0.94 -0.85 -13.08
C MET A 132 -1.10 -1.48 -11.68
N ALA A 133 -2.18 -1.17 -10.96
CA ALA A 133 -2.44 -1.77 -9.66
C ALA A 133 -2.59 -3.29 -9.73
N ALA A 134 -3.31 -3.81 -10.72
CA ALA A 134 -3.46 -5.26 -10.92
C ALA A 134 -2.12 -5.95 -11.17
N ALA A 135 -1.24 -5.33 -11.96
CA ALA A 135 0.12 -5.82 -12.20
C ALA A 135 0.97 -5.83 -10.92
N PHE A 136 0.96 -4.74 -10.15
CA PHE A 136 1.61 -4.64 -8.85
C PHE A 136 1.15 -5.77 -7.90
N ILE A 137 -0.17 -5.94 -7.77
CA ILE A 137 -0.78 -6.94 -6.88
C ILE A 137 -0.35 -8.35 -7.28
N ARG A 138 -0.42 -8.70 -8.57
CA ARG A 138 0.05 -10.00 -9.06
C ARG A 138 1.52 -10.23 -8.73
N GLY A 139 2.36 -9.20 -8.89
CA GLY A 139 3.77 -9.26 -8.56
C GLY A 139 4.01 -9.55 -7.08
N VAL A 140 3.48 -8.73 -6.19
CA VAL A 140 3.63 -8.90 -4.73
C VAL A 140 3.11 -10.27 -4.29
N GLN A 141 1.91 -10.64 -4.72
CA GLN A 141 1.27 -11.88 -4.27
C GLN A 141 1.93 -13.14 -4.81
N SER A 142 2.67 -13.06 -5.92
CA SER A 142 3.44 -14.20 -6.46
C SER A 142 4.56 -14.66 -5.53
N THR A 143 5.03 -13.83 -4.62
CA THR A 143 6.08 -14.15 -3.63
C THR A 143 5.52 -14.79 -2.36
N GLY A 144 4.21 -14.69 -2.13
CA GLY A 144 3.52 -15.20 -0.96
C GLY A 144 3.01 -14.14 0.02
N ALA A 145 3.46 -12.89 -0.06
CA ALA A 145 2.86 -11.77 0.66
C ALA A 145 1.49 -11.41 0.08
N ALA A 146 0.63 -10.76 0.86
CA ALA A 146 -0.59 -10.16 0.35
C ALA A 146 -0.36 -8.67 0.02
N ALA A 147 -1.03 -8.18 -1.02
CA ALA A 147 -1.09 -6.76 -1.36
C ALA A 147 -2.42 -6.16 -0.91
N CYS A 148 -2.40 -4.88 -0.51
CA CYS A 148 -3.57 -4.17 0.01
C CYS A 148 -3.84 -2.90 -0.80
N ALA A 149 -4.83 -2.93 -1.67
CA ALA A 149 -5.25 -1.77 -2.46
C ALA A 149 -5.83 -0.67 -1.55
N ASN A 150 -5.30 0.55 -1.65
CA ASN A 150 -5.56 1.64 -0.71
C ASN A 150 -6.09 2.90 -1.41
N SER A 151 -7.01 3.63 -0.74
CA SER A 151 -7.56 4.91 -1.19
C SER A 151 -7.55 5.95 -0.10
N GLN A 152 -7.20 7.20 -0.45
CA GLN A 152 -7.25 8.34 0.48
C GLN A 152 -7.55 9.65 -0.24
N GLU A 153 -8.36 10.51 0.41
CA GLU A 153 -8.78 11.80 -0.13
C GLU A 153 -8.13 13.00 0.59
N LEU A 154 -8.13 14.17 -0.05
CA LEU A 154 -7.76 15.43 0.56
C LEU A 154 -8.67 15.73 1.77
N ARG A 155 -8.08 16.12 2.92
CA ARG A 155 -8.80 16.32 4.21
C ARG A 155 -9.53 15.06 4.69
N ARG A 156 -9.02 13.92 4.39
CA ARG A 156 -9.59 12.58 4.61
C ARG A 156 -10.24 12.33 5.97
N MET A 157 -9.77 13.00 7.03
CA MET A 157 -10.27 12.82 8.41
C MET A 157 -11.61 13.49 8.67
N ALA A 158 -12.10 14.40 7.79
CA ALA A 158 -13.26 15.23 8.05
C ALA A 158 -14.10 15.54 6.81
N MET A 159 -13.90 14.80 5.72
CA MET A 159 -14.58 15.07 4.45
C MET A 159 -15.72 14.08 4.21
N ASN A 160 -16.84 14.58 3.70
CA ASN A 160 -17.85 13.76 3.04
C ASN A 160 -17.71 13.91 1.53
N ALA A 161 -17.33 12.85 0.84
CA ALA A 161 -17.27 12.80 -0.61
C ALA A 161 -18.69 12.58 -1.18
N VAL A 162 -19.35 13.64 -1.58
CA VAL A 162 -20.67 13.54 -2.23
C VAL A 162 -20.48 13.30 -3.72
N VAL A 163 -20.91 12.15 -4.19
CA VAL A 163 -20.71 11.69 -5.56
C VAL A 163 -21.92 10.89 -6.02
N ASP A 164 -22.38 11.12 -7.27
CA ASP A 164 -23.43 10.32 -7.87
C ASP A 164 -22.93 8.90 -8.22
N GLU A 165 -23.86 7.95 -8.33
CA GLU A 165 -23.56 6.54 -8.52
C GLU A 165 -22.75 6.26 -9.78
N ARG A 166 -23.05 6.94 -10.88
CA ARG A 166 -22.34 6.77 -12.14
C ARG A 166 -20.88 7.22 -12.02
N THR A 167 -20.66 8.41 -11.48
CA THR A 167 -19.31 8.94 -11.25
C THR A 167 -18.53 8.08 -10.27
N LEU A 168 -19.19 7.62 -9.20
CA LEU A 168 -18.58 6.70 -8.22
C LEU A 168 -18.06 5.44 -8.93
N ARG A 169 -18.87 4.79 -9.74
CA ARG A 169 -18.51 3.53 -10.42
C ARG A 169 -17.50 3.74 -11.55
N GLU A 170 -17.73 4.70 -12.43
CA GLU A 170 -16.92 4.87 -13.64
C GLU A 170 -15.55 5.50 -13.35
N ILE A 171 -15.42 6.34 -12.31
CA ILE A 171 -14.17 7.07 -12.01
C ILE A 171 -13.49 6.50 -10.76
N TYR A 172 -14.20 6.42 -9.62
CA TYR A 172 -13.54 6.10 -8.35
C TYR A 172 -13.38 4.59 -8.10
N LEU A 173 -14.32 3.77 -8.55
CA LEU A 173 -14.34 2.34 -8.27
C LEU A 173 -13.75 1.47 -9.38
N THR A 174 -13.69 1.95 -10.63
CA THR A 174 -13.16 1.18 -11.77
C THR A 174 -11.74 0.65 -11.51
N GLY A 175 -10.85 1.47 -10.94
CA GLY A 175 -9.50 1.04 -10.60
C GLY A 175 -9.48 -0.09 -9.57
N PHE A 176 -10.34 -0.02 -8.56
CA PHE A 176 -10.48 -1.07 -7.54
C PHE A 176 -11.08 -2.34 -8.11
N GLU A 177 -12.10 -2.23 -8.97
CA GLU A 177 -12.69 -3.39 -9.64
C GLU A 177 -11.65 -4.18 -10.45
N ILE A 178 -10.82 -3.48 -11.23
CA ILE A 178 -9.73 -4.09 -12.00
C ILE A 178 -8.69 -4.71 -11.05
N ALA A 179 -8.28 -4.00 -10.00
CA ALA A 179 -7.32 -4.50 -9.01
C ALA A 179 -7.80 -5.79 -8.34
N ILE A 180 -9.09 -5.91 -8.07
CA ILE A 180 -9.71 -7.09 -7.45
C ILE A 180 -9.87 -8.21 -8.48
N LYS A 181 -10.53 -7.94 -9.61
CA LYS A 181 -10.89 -8.99 -10.58
C LYS A 181 -9.71 -9.48 -11.42
N GLU A 182 -8.80 -8.58 -11.82
CA GLU A 182 -7.64 -8.93 -12.66
C GLU A 182 -6.35 -9.10 -11.83
N GLY A 183 -6.19 -8.33 -10.74
CA GLY A 183 -5.07 -8.43 -9.82
C GLY A 183 -5.21 -9.55 -8.79
N GLY A 184 -6.44 -9.95 -8.49
CA GLY A 184 -6.74 -10.95 -7.46
C GLY A 184 -6.36 -10.49 -6.06
N ALA A 185 -6.58 -9.19 -5.74
CA ALA A 185 -6.23 -8.62 -4.45
C ALA A 185 -6.79 -9.44 -3.29
N LYS A 186 -5.96 -9.78 -2.32
CA LYS A 186 -6.37 -10.52 -1.10
C LYS A 186 -6.84 -9.60 0.00
N THR A 187 -6.43 -8.34 -0.04
CA THR A 187 -6.88 -7.34 0.93
C THR A 187 -7.18 -6.01 0.24
N VAL A 188 -8.13 -5.27 0.82
CA VAL A 188 -8.49 -3.91 0.43
C VAL A 188 -8.49 -3.05 1.68
N MET A 189 -8.02 -1.81 1.60
CA MET A 189 -8.06 -0.87 2.70
C MET A 189 -9.24 0.08 2.55
N SER A 190 -10.03 0.24 3.62
CA SER A 190 -11.05 1.28 3.69
C SER A 190 -10.42 2.66 3.93
N SER A 191 -11.19 3.73 3.79
CA SER A 191 -10.72 5.10 3.96
C SER A 191 -11.36 5.81 5.16
N TYR A 192 -10.75 6.92 5.59
CA TYR A 192 -11.23 7.70 6.75
C TYR A 192 -12.51 8.48 6.49
N ASN A 193 -12.72 8.92 5.23
CA ASN A 193 -13.76 9.85 4.87
C ASN A 193 -15.14 9.19 4.76
N GLU A 194 -16.18 10.01 4.86
CA GLU A 194 -17.50 9.60 4.44
C GLU A 194 -17.63 9.58 2.91
N VAL A 195 -18.48 8.70 2.42
CA VAL A 195 -18.97 8.67 1.04
C VAL A 195 -20.49 8.76 1.11
N ASN A 196 -21.06 9.83 0.54
CA ASN A 196 -22.51 10.10 0.56
C ASN A 196 -23.11 10.05 1.98
N GLY A 197 -22.38 10.56 2.98
CA GLY A 197 -22.85 10.69 4.36
C GLY A 197 -22.63 9.47 5.25
N VAL A 198 -21.93 8.43 4.77
CA VAL A 198 -21.57 7.23 5.57
C VAL A 198 -20.07 7.03 5.50
N TYR A 199 -19.42 6.82 6.64
CA TYR A 199 -18.00 6.49 6.67
C TYR A 199 -17.69 5.26 5.82
N ALA A 200 -16.62 5.32 5.03
CA ALA A 200 -16.32 4.27 4.05
C ALA A 200 -16.16 2.89 4.69
N ASN A 201 -15.64 2.83 5.93
CA ASN A 201 -15.48 1.57 6.65
C ASN A 201 -16.80 0.95 7.15
N GLU A 202 -17.86 1.71 7.22
CA GLU A 202 -19.19 1.29 7.67
C GLU A 202 -20.23 1.28 6.54
N ASN A 203 -19.79 1.60 5.31
CA ASN A 203 -20.69 1.79 4.18
C ASN A 203 -21.10 0.46 3.55
N GLU A 204 -22.34 0.03 3.83
CA GLU A 204 -22.91 -1.21 3.32
C GLU A 204 -22.88 -1.28 1.79
N HIS A 205 -23.24 -0.16 1.12
CA HIS A 205 -23.25 -0.11 -0.34
C HIS A 205 -21.85 -0.36 -0.95
N LEU A 206 -20.80 0.23 -0.36
CA LEU A 206 -19.44 0.04 -0.85
C LEU A 206 -18.90 -1.37 -0.52
N LEU A 207 -19.02 -1.79 0.74
CA LEU A 207 -18.31 -2.97 1.23
C LEU A 207 -19.07 -4.27 0.98
N LYS A 208 -20.40 -4.24 1.00
CA LYS A 208 -21.22 -5.43 0.80
C LYS A 208 -21.77 -5.49 -0.61
N ASP A 209 -22.63 -4.54 -1.01
CA ASP A 209 -23.32 -4.61 -2.29
C ASP A 209 -22.32 -4.64 -3.45
N ILE A 210 -21.37 -3.68 -3.49
CA ILE A 210 -20.42 -3.55 -4.61
C ILE A 210 -19.25 -4.51 -4.45
N LEU A 211 -18.48 -4.37 -3.36
CA LEU A 211 -17.23 -5.11 -3.21
C LEU A 211 -17.46 -6.63 -3.14
N ARG A 212 -18.40 -7.08 -2.29
CA ARG A 212 -18.61 -8.52 -2.05
C ARG A 212 -19.60 -9.13 -3.01
N ASP A 213 -20.81 -8.56 -3.13
CA ASP A 213 -21.88 -9.18 -3.87
C ASP A 213 -21.73 -9.03 -5.39
N GLU A 214 -21.34 -7.82 -5.89
CA GLU A 214 -21.17 -7.60 -7.33
C GLU A 214 -19.77 -8.05 -7.84
N TRP A 215 -18.70 -7.75 -7.09
CA TRP A 215 -17.33 -8.07 -7.55
C TRP A 215 -16.84 -9.44 -7.08
N GLY A 216 -17.53 -10.06 -6.11
CA GLY A 216 -17.17 -11.38 -5.59
C GLY A 216 -15.89 -11.37 -4.75
N PHE A 217 -15.61 -10.29 -4.04
CA PHE A 217 -14.42 -10.21 -3.19
C PHE A 217 -14.61 -11.06 -1.93
N GLU A 218 -13.75 -12.05 -1.74
CA GLU A 218 -13.74 -12.96 -0.60
C GLU A 218 -12.62 -12.68 0.41
N GLY A 219 -11.79 -11.65 0.14
CA GLY A 219 -10.65 -11.29 0.97
C GLY A 219 -11.00 -10.42 2.18
N SER A 220 -9.98 -9.94 2.87
CA SER A 220 -10.13 -9.12 4.07
C SER A 220 -10.16 -7.63 3.74
N VAL A 221 -11.10 -6.89 4.32
CA VAL A 221 -11.10 -5.43 4.34
C VAL A 221 -10.40 -4.97 5.62
N ILE A 222 -9.31 -4.22 5.47
CA ILE A 222 -8.53 -3.66 6.58
C ILE A 222 -8.85 -2.17 6.67
N THR A 223 -9.07 -1.64 7.88
CA THR A 223 -9.23 -0.19 8.04
C THR A 223 -7.93 0.54 7.73
N ASP A 224 -7.99 1.75 7.17
CA ASP A 224 -6.87 2.66 7.36
C ASP A 224 -6.67 2.94 8.86
N TRP A 225 -5.46 3.33 9.27
CA TRP A 225 -5.05 3.36 10.67
C TRP A 225 -5.87 4.33 11.51
N GLY A 226 -6.83 3.78 12.28
CA GLY A 226 -7.78 4.55 13.09
C GLY A 226 -9.01 5.05 12.32
N ALA A 227 -9.37 4.43 11.19
CA ALA A 227 -10.51 4.81 10.36
C ALA A 227 -11.84 4.17 10.77
N SER A 228 -11.89 3.40 11.86
CA SER A 228 -13.13 2.82 12.39
C SER A 228 -13.84 3.82 13.30
N ASN A 229 -15.11 4.11 13.05
CA ASN A 229 -15.95 4.99 13.88
C ASN A 229 -17.03 4.20 14.62
N ASP A 230 -17.62 3.19 13.97
CA ASP A 230 -18.53 2.19 14.53
C ASP A 230 -18.04 0.81 14.07
N HIS A 231 -17.23 0.17 14.90
CA HIS A 231 -16.63 -1.12 14.58
C HIS A 231 -17.69 -2.21 14.34
N SER A 232 -18.77 -2.19 15.10
CA SER A 232 -19.84 -3.17 14.94
C SER A 232 -20.56 -3.02 13.62
N LEU A 233 -20.83 -1.79 13.19
CA LEU A 233 -21.43 -1.53 11.90
C LEU A 233 -20.49 -1.89 10.76
N GLY A 234 -19.20 -1.59 10.92
CA GLY A 234 -18.16 -2.02 9.98
C GLY A 234 -18.15 -3.53 9.77
N VAL A 235 -18.07 -4.31 10.86
CA VAL A 235 -18.08 -5.80 10.83
C VAL A 235 -19.35 -6.32 10.15
N LYS A 236 -20.51 -5.78 10.49
CA LYS A 236 -21.80 -6.16 9.86
C LYS A 236 -21.79 -5.92 8.35
N ASN A 237 -21.22 -4.79 7.93
CA ASN A 237 -21.26 -4.34 6.54
C ASN A 237 -20.06 -4.80 5.70
N GLY A 238 -19.11 -5.54 6.28
CA GLY A 238 -18.07 -6.21 5.50
C GLY A 238 -16.63 -5.80 5.81
N SER A 239 -16.38 -4.92 6.79
CA SER A 239 -15.04 -4.64 7.29
C SER A 239 -14.52 -5.79 8.14
N THR A 240 -13.26 -6.20 7.92
CA THR A 240 -12.71 -7.44 8.53
C THR A 240 -11.78 -7.15 9.70
N LEU A 241 -10.83 -6.24 9.54
CA LEU A 241 -9.77 -6.01 10.51
C LEU A 241 -9.61 -4.53 10.84
N GLU A 242 -9.82 -4.16 12.09
CA GLU A 242 -9.55 -2.81 12.58
C GLU A 242 -8.07 -2.64 12.95
N MET A 243 -7.41 -1.64 12.34
CA MET A 243 -6.02 -1.27 12.62
C MET A 243 -5.91 0.25 12.94
N PRO A 244 -4.95 0.68 13.76
CA PRO A 244 -4.08 -0.12 14.63
C PRO A 244 -4.87 -0.66 15.83
N THR A 245 -4.17 -1.23 16.81
CA THR A 245 -4.83 -1.77 18.01
C THR A 245 -5.64 -0.71 18.77
N PRO A 246 -6.96 -0.89 18.95
CA PRO A 246 -7.76 -0.10 19.90
C PRO A 246 -7.73 -0.70 21.31
N GLY A 247 -6.76 -1.55 21.62
CA GLY A 247 -6.74 -2.36 22.83
C GLY A 247 -7.77 -3.49 22.78
N LEU A 248 -8.66 -3.53 23.76
CA LEU A 248 -9.80 -4.48 23.80
C LEU A 248 -11.16 -3.77 23.66
N ASP A 249 -11.17 -2.48 23.35
CA ASP A 249 -12.42 -1.71 23.29
C ASP A 249 -13.27 -2.14 22.08
N ALA A 250 -12.66 -2.39 20.91
CA ALA A 250 -13.35 -2.96 19.76
C ALA A 250 -14.00 -4.32 20.09
N ALA A 251 -13.29 -5.20 20.78
CA ALA A 251 -13.87 -6.49 21.20
C ALA A 251 -15.06 -6.32 22.16
N ARG A 252 -14.97 -5.37 23.09
CA ARG A 252 -16.08 -5.06 24.01
C ARG A 252 -17.29 -4.51 23.29
N GLU A 253 -17.06 -3.65 22.31
CA GLU A 253 -18.12 -3.11 21.44
C GLU A 253 -18.84 -4.22 20.67
N LEU A 254 -18.10 -5.14 20.03
CA LEU A 254 -18.70 -6.26 19.32
C LEU A 254 -19.52 -7.17 20.24
N LEU A 255 -18.99 -7.50 21.43
CA LEU A 255 -19.71 -8.30 22.43
C LEU A 255 -21.03 -7.65 22.85
N ALA A 256 -20.99 -6.35 23.19
CA ALA A 256 -22.19 -5.59 23.57
C ALA A 256 -23.19 -5.49 22.40
N SER A 257 -22.71 -5.40 21.18
CA SER A 257 -23.52 -5.32 19.97
C SER A 257 -24.22 -6.65 19.64
N VAL A 258 -23.57 -7.78 19.90
CA VAL A 258 -24.22 -9.12 19.81
C VAL A 258 -25.25 -9.26 20.93
N GLU A 259 -24.92 -8.91 22.18
CA GLU A 259 -25.84 -9.00 23.32
C GLU A 259 -27.10 -8.14 23.11
N SER A 260 -26.96 -6.97 22.52
CA SER A 260 -28.10 -6.08 22.21
C SER A 260 -28.85 -6.45 20.93
N GLY A 261 -28.34 -7.38 20.11
CA GLY A 261 -28.94 -7.75 18.82
C GLY A 261 -28.67 -6.74 17.69
N LYS A 262 -27.73 -5.80 17.86
CA LYS A 262 -27.32 -4.85 16.82
C LYS A 262 -26.63 -5.57 15.65
N ILE A 263 -25.81 -6.59 15.97
CA ILE A 263 -25.20 -7.52 15.03
C ILE A 263 -25.42 -8.96 15.48
N SER A 264 -25.24 -9.91 14.59
CA SER A 264 -25.30 -11.34 14.91
C SER A 264 -23.89 -11.93 15.12
N GLU A 265 -23.79 -13.06 15.83
CA GLU A 265 -22.53 -13.82 15.89
C GLU A 265 -22.09 -14.29 14.50
N LYS A 266 -23.03 -14.55 13.60
CA LYS A 266 -22.73 -14.91 12.21
C LYS A 266 -21.98 -13.82 11.46
N ASP A 267 -22.32 -12.53 11.70
CA ASP A 267 -21.59 -11.41 11.09
C ASP A 267 -20.12 -11.40 11.52
N ILE A 268 -19.85 -11.73 12.79
CA ILE A 268 -18.49 -11.90 13.32
C ILE A 268 -17.81 -13.13 12.70
N ASP A 269 -18.49 -14.26 12.62
CA ASP A 269 -17.93 -15.51 12.11
C ASP A 269 -17.51 -15.39 10.64
N GLU A 270 -18.26 -14.69 9.83
CA GLU A 270 -17.91 -14.42 8.42
C GLU A 270 -16.60 -13.61 8.32
N ARG A 271 -16.44 -12.58 9.13
CA ARG A 271 -15.19 -11.78 9.13
C ARG A 271 -14.01 -12.54 9.71
N VAL A 272 -14.25 -13.38 10.71
CA VAL A 272 -13.23 -14.28 11.27
C VAL A 272 -12.75 -15.28 10.23
N ASP A 273 -13.65 -15.85 9.43
CA ASP A 273 -13.28 -16.77 8.34
C ASP A 273 -12.36 -16.11 7.28
N GLU A 274 -12.68 -14.87 6.88
CA GLU A 274 -11.87 -14.07 5.97
C GLU A 274 -10.48 -13.76 6.53
N LEU A 275 -10.42 -13.35 7.81
CA LEU A 275 -9.14 -13.04 8.45
C LEU A 275 -8.31 -14.30 8.68
N LEU A 276 -8.94 -15.42 9.01
CA LEU A 276 -8.26 -16.71 9.09
C LEU A 276 -7.65 -17.12 7.74
N ASP A 277 -8.36 -16.89 6.64
CA ASP A 277 -7.81 -17.16 5.31
C ASP A 277 -6.56 -16.35 5.03
N LEU A 278 -6.59 -15.06 5.30
CA LEU A 278 -5.43 -14.17 5.14
C LEU A 278 -4.27 -14.63 6.02
N VAL A 279 -4.50 -14.83 7.31
CA VAL A 279 -3.47 -15.17 8.31
C VAL A 279 -2.82 -16.51 8.00
N LEU A 280 -3.63 -17.54 7.79
CA LEU A 280 -3.11 -18.90 7.59
C LEU A 280 -2.43 -19.05 6.23
N THR A 281 -2.99 -18.46 5.17
CA THR A 281 -2.42 -18.54 3.82
C THR A 281 -1.07 -17.82 3.75
N THR A 282 -0.98 -16.57 4.24
CA THR A 282 0.27 -15.80 4.19
C THR A 282 1.34 -16.39 5.10
N THR A 283 0.95 -16.94 6.25
CA THR A 283 1.89 -17.65 7.15
C THR A 283 2.42 -18.93 6.52
N GLU A 284 1.56 -19.71 5.85
CA GLU A 284 2.00 -20.92 5.16
C GLU A 284 2.94 -20.60 4.00
N ASN A 285 2.61 -19.57 3.21
CA ASN A 285 3.50 -19.09 2.15
C ASN A 285 4.88 -18.68 2.71
N ALA A 286 4.90 -17.97 3.85
CA ALA A 286 6.15 -17.56 4.51
C ALA A 286 7.04 -18.75 4.91
N LYS A 287 6.46 -19.87 5.30
CA LYS A 287 7.25 -21.10 5.62
C LYS A 287 7.92 -21.68 4.38
N HIS A 288 7.36 -21.49 3.20
CA HIS A 288 7.90 -21.98 1.94
C HIS A 288 8.86 -21.02 1.27
N TYR A 289 8.86 -19.76 1.66
CA TYR A 289 9.80 -18.75 1.16
C TYR A 289 11.21 -19.04 1.65
N LYS A 290 12.17 -19.04 0.72
CA LYS A 290 13.59 -19.25 1.06
C LYS A 290 14.29 -17.91 1.11
N LYS A 291 14.56 -17.44 2.33
CA LYS A 291 15.32 -16.20 2.53
C LYS A 291 16.69 -16.27 1.84
N VAL A 292 17.07 -15.16 1.24
CA VAL A 292 18.36 -15.06 0.54
C VAL A 292 19.53 -15.04 1.54
N ALA A 293 20.66 -15.61 1.13
CA ALA A 293 21.87 -15.60 1.96
C ALA A 293 22.54 -14.21 1.98
N ASP A 294 22.36 -13.42 0.92
CA ASP A 294 22.98 -12.10 0.75
C ASP A 294 21.92 -11.04 0.39
N LYS A 295 21.37 -10.39 1.42
CA LYS A 295 20.42 -9.29 1.26
C LYS A 295 21.02 -8.09 0.52
N LYS A 296 22.33 -7.87 0.62
CA LYS A 296 22.97 -6.78 -0.10
C LYS A 296 22.94 -7.02 -1.60
N ALA A 297 23.23 -8.23 -2.04
CA ALA A 297 23.13 -8.59 -3.46
C ALA A 297 21.67 -8.46 -3.97
N LEU A 298 20.69 -8.85 -3.19
CA LEU A 298 19.27 -8.65 -3.51
C LEU A 298 18.96 -7.16 -3.74
N HIS A 299 19.32 -6.30 -2.80
CA HIS A 299 19.08 -4.86 -2.93
C HIS A 299 19.82 -4.23 -4.12
N GLU A 300 21.02 -4.71 -4.46
CA GLU A 300 21.74 -4.24 -5.66
C GLU A 300 20.98 -4.61 -6.97
N GLU A 301 20.41 -5.80 -7.06
CA GLU A 301 19.59 -6.19 -8.21
C GLU A 301 18.28 -5.39 -8.25
N HIS A 302 17.61 -5.21 -7.12
CA HIS A 302 16.40 -4.40 -7.03
C HIS A 302 16.67 -2.93 -7.34
N HIS A 303 17.83 -2.39 -6.97
CA HIS A 303 18.22 -1.03 -7.34
C HIS A 303 18.41 -0.89 -8.87
N LYS A 304 18.96 -1.92 -9.54
CA LYS A 304 19.03 -1.93 -11.01
C LYS A 304 17.64 -1.92 -11.65
N LEU A 305 16.70 -2.67 -11.08
CA LEU A 305 15.31 -2.65 -11.52
C LEU A 305 14.65 -1.29 -11.27
N ALA A 306 14.88 -0.68 -10.11
CA ALA A 306 14.38 0.66 -9.79
C ALA A 306 14.92 1.72 -10.79
N ARG A 307 16.20 1.61 -11.17
CA ARG A 307 16.79 2.44 -12.21
C ARG A 307 16.11 2.21 -13.57
N LEU A 308 15.96 0.96 -13.99
CA LEU A 308 15.27 0.63 -15.26
C LEU A 308 13.83 1.18 -15.26
N ALA A 309 13.11 1.04 -14.15
CA ALA A 309 11.76 1.57 -13.99
C ALA A 309 11.74 3.11 -14.11
N CYS A 310 12.70 3.80 -13.52
CA CYS A 310 12.86 5.26 -13.64
C CYS A 310 13.15 5.68 -15.10
N GLU A 311 14.05 4.96 -15.79
CA GLU A 311 14.40 5.23 -17.19
C GLU A 311 13.17 5.08 -18.12
N ASN A 312 12.36 4.04 -17.91
CA ASN A 312 11.14 3.81 -18.70
C ASN A 312 9.96 4.71 -18.33
N SER A 313 10.03 5.39 -17.19
CA SER A 313 9.00 6.34 -16.76
C SER A 313 9.29 7.78 -17.20
N ALA A 314 10.44 8.04 -17.81
CA ALA A 314 10.82 9.37 -18.24
C ALA A 314 10.09 9.76 -19.53
N VAL A 315 9.43 10.93 -19.54
CA VAL A 315 8.70 11.45 -20.69
C VAL A 315 9.38 12.69 -21.23
N LEU A 316 9.80 12.66 -22.50
CA LEU A 316 10.39 13.80 -23.17
C LEU A 316 9.28 14.77 -23.63
N LEU A 317 9.04 15.83 -22.86
CA LEU A 317 7.96 16.78 -23.13
C LEU A 317 8.30 17.80 -24.23
N LYS A 318 9.61 18.14 -24.39
CA LYS A 318 10.07 19.15 -25.32
C LYS A 318 11.52 18.85 -25.73
N ASN A 319 11.81 18.90 -27.05
CA ASN A 319 13.14 18.75 -27.61
C ASN A 319 13.27 19.60 -28.87
N GLU A 320 13.17 20.93 -28.71
CA GLU A 320 13.36 21.87 -29.80
C GLU A 320 14.83 21.85 -30.27
N ASP A 321 15.04 21.98 -31.57
CA ASP A 321 16.35 21.93 -32.23
C ASP A 321 17.13 20.61 -32.00
N GLY A 322 16.49 19.56 -31.47
CA GLY A 322 17.11 18.25 -31.24
C GLY A 322 18.31 18.27 -30.30
N ILE A 323 18.24 19.07 -29.24
CA ILE A 323 19.34 19.19 -28.26
C ILE A 323 19.60 17.89 -27.49
N LEU A 324 18.60 17.06 -27.35
CA LEU A 324 18.68 15.74 -26.72
C LEU A 324 18.62 14.64 -27.80
N PRO A 325 19.41 13.54 -27.65
CA PRO A 325 20.44 13.31 -26.62
C PRO A 325 21.66 14.24 -26.80
N VAL A 326 22.24 14.69 -25.67
CA VAL A 326 23.45 15.50 -25.71
C VAL A 326 24.64 14.69 -26.25
N GLY A 327 25.43 15.30 -27.11
CA GLY A 327 26.62 14.64 -27.67
C GLY A 327 27.75 14.49 -26.65
N ALA A 328 28.65 13.54 -26.87
CA ALA A 328 29.77 13.23 -25.96
C ALA A 328 30.79 14.38 -25.73
N LYS A 329 30.70 15.46 -26.48
CA LYS A 329 31.60 16.63 -26.36
C LYS A 329 30.90 17.86 -25.76
N VAL A 330 29.67 17.69 -25.24
CA VAL A 330 28.92 18.80 -24.65
C VAL A 330 29.54 19.20 -23.33
N GLN A 331 29.65 20.51 -23.14
CA GLN A 331 29.99 21.11 -21.86
C GLN A 331 28.68 21.49 -21.15
N ALA A 332 28.52 21.05 -19.92
CA ALA A 332 27.31 21.28 -19.12
C ALA A 332 27.64 22.05 -17.85
N ALA A 333 26.81 23.03 -17.48
CA ALA A 333 26.77 23.59 -16.15
C ALA A 333 25.53 23.08 -15.42
N ILE A 334 25.71 22.61 -14.20
CA ILE A 334 24.62 22.04 -13.36
C ILE A 334 24.24 23.04 -12.30
N ILE A 335 22.99 23.47 -12.30
CA ILE A 335 22.49 24.47 -11.37
C ILE A 335 21.23 23.91 -10.69
N GLY A 336 21.25 23.77 -9.38
CA GLY A 336 20.11 23.35 -8.58
C GLY A 336 20.47 22.35 -7.49
N ASP A 337 19.76 22.47 -6.39
CA ASP A 337 20.00 21.68 -5.18
C ASP A 337 19.72 20.19 -5.38
N PHE A 338 18.73 19.84 -6.21
CA PHE A 338 18.35 18.44 -6.47
C PHE A 338 19.42 17.63 -7.22
N ALA A 339 20.41 18.29 -7.82
CA ALA A 339 21.54 17.59 -8.39
C ALA A 339 22.47 16.97 -7.31
N PHE A 340 22.41 17.47 -6.09
CA PHE A 340 23.18 17.00 -4.92
C PHE A 340 22.32 16.12 -4.02
N ASP A 341 21.12 16.61 -3.69
CA ASP A 341 20.19 15.96 -2.77
C ASP A 341 18.86 15.71 -3.52
N PRO A 342 18.75 14.60 -4.26
CA PRO A 342 17.60 14.35 -5.10
C PRO A 342 16.32 14.19 -4.27
N ARG A 343 15.21 14.73 -4.77
CA ARG A 343 13.89 14.45 -4.25
C ARG A 343 13.30 13.26 -5.03
N TYR A 344 13.56 12.06 -4.56
CA TYR A 344 13.19 10.81 -5.23
C TYR A 344 11.96 10.12 -4.65
N GLN A 345 11.48 10.56 -3.49
CA GLN A 345 10.30 9.98 -2.83
C GLN A 345 9.46 11.07 -2.14
N GLY A 346 8.25 10.71 -1.72
CA GLY A 346 7.40 11.55 -0.89
C GLY A 346 7.78 11.52 0.59
N ALA A 347 6.84 11.89 1.42
CA ALA A 347 6.99 11.94 2.88
C ALA A 347 5.82 11.19 3.56
N GLY A 348 5.90 11.02 4.86
CA GLY A 348 4.88 10.34 5.67
C GLY A 348 5.04 8.83 5.68
N SER A 349 3.92 8.10 5.72
CA SER A 349 3.88 6.64 5.87
C SER A 349 4.57 5.87 4.75
N SER A 350 4.72 6.45 3.56
CA SER A 350 5.39 5.82 2.42
C SER A 350 6.89 6.13 2.31
N MET A 351 7.48 6.84 3.29
CA MET A 351 8.89 7.21 3.25
C MET A 351 9.80 6.02 3.54
N VAL A 352 10.55 5.57 2.53
CA VAL A 352 11.46 4.42 2.60
C VAL A 352 12.82 4.81 3.19
N ASN A 353 13.40 3.97 4.03
CA ASN A 353 14.81 4.05 4.42
C ASN A 353 15.67 3.42 3.31
N SER A 354 16.02 4.22 2.31
CA SER A 354 16.61 3.74 1.06
C SER A 354 18.01 3.19 1.27
N THR A 355 18.26 1.97 0.78
CA THR A 355 19.59 1.32 0.80
C THR A 355 20.60 2.03 -0.08
N LYS A 356 20.12 2.71 -1.15
CA LYS A 356 20.98 3.43 -2.10
C LYS A 356 20.20 4.59 -2.73
N VAL A 357 20.87 5.71 -2.91
CA VAL A 357 20.34 6.89 -3.62
C VAL A 357 21.44 7.40 -4.54
N ASP A 358 21.15 7.46 -5.85
CA ASP A 358 22.05 8.02 -6.83
C ASP A 358 21.73 9.51 -7.03
N SER A 359 22.73 10.38 -6.97
CA SER A 359 22.57 11.80 -7.28
C SER A 359 23.04 12.14 -8.70
N ILE A 360 22.49 13.17 -9.31
CA ILE A 360 22.95 13.64 -10.62
C ILE A 360 24.45 13.97 -10.57
N LYS A 361 24.89 14.63 -9.49
CA LYS A 361 26.31 14.97 -9.29
C LYS A 361 27.20 13.73 -9.37
N ASP A 362 26.85 12.66 -8.66
CA ASP A 362 27.67 11.43 -8.61
C ASP A 362 27.65 10.70 -9.96
N MET A 363 26.51 10.69 -10.62
CA MET A 363 26.36 10.04 -11.95
C MET A 363 27.06 10.79 -13.08
N LEU A 364 27.20 12.11 -12.99
CA LEU A 364 27.91 12.90 -13.99
C LEU A 364 29.41 12.54 -14.08
N GLU A 365 30.03 12.11 -12.98
CA GLU A 365 31.43 11.68 -12.97
C GLU A 365 31.68 10.48 -13.90
N THR A 366 30.66 9.65 -14.11
CA THR A 366 30.73 8.45 -14.96
C THR A 366 30.05 8.61 -16.33
N SER A 367 29.38 9.73 -16.58
CA SER A 367 28.55 9.95 -17.78
C SER A 367 29.35 10.29 -19.05
N GLY A 368 30.62 10.71 -18.91
CA GLY A 368 31.44 11.24 -20.01
C GLY A 368 31.06 12.67 -20.43
N ILE A 369 30.12 13.32 -19.76
CA ILE A 369 29.78 14.74 -19.98
C ILE A 369 30.80 15.63 -19.29
N SER A 370 31.34 16.61 -20.01
CA SER A 370 32.27 17.60 -19.43
C SER A 370 31.49 18.64 -18.60
N VAL A 371 31.64 18.59 -17.30
CA VAL A 371 30.95 19.52 -16.37
C VAL A 371 31.87 20.74 -16.14
N THR A 372 31.43 21.92 -16.55
CA THR A 372 32.17 23.20 -16.38
C THR A 372 31.94 23.84 -15.03
N GLY A 373 30.89 23.51 -14.35
CA GLY A 373 30.55 23.96 -12.99
C GLY A 373 29.29 23.27 -12.47
N ILE A 374 29.26 23.12 -11.14
CA ILE A 374 28.09 22.59 -10.43
C ILE A 374 27.82 23.42 -9.18
N VAL A 375 26.63 23.99 -9.05
CA VAL A 375 26.23 24.84 -7.93
C VAL A 375 24.80 24.54 -7.47
N ARG A 376 24.55 24.71 -6.19
CA ARG A 376 23.19 24.51 -5.63
C ARG A 376 22.19 25.58 -6.08
N GLY A 377 22.68 26.82 -6.38
CA GLY A 377 21.83 27.91 -6.82
C GLY A 377 21.15 28.68 -5.68
N TYR A 378 20.68 27.99 -4.64
CA TYR A 378 20.13 28.59 -3.43
C TYR A 378 20.42 27.69 -2.20
N GLN A 379 20.28 28.28 -1.01
CA GLN A 379 20.40 27.52 0.24
C GLN A 379 19.01 27.06 0.70
N ARG A 380 18.88 25.78 1.08
CA ARG A 380 17.61 25.20 1.56
C ARG A 380 17.10 25.87 2.84
N ASP A 381 18.02 26.29 3.71
CA ASP A 381 17.68 26.68 5.08
C ASP A 381 17.43 28.19 5.25
N GLY A 382 17.32 28.97 4.17
CA GLY A 382 16.92 30.37 4.20
C GLY A 382 17.79 31.27 5.08
N LYS A 383 19.06 30.89 5.34
CA LYS A 383 20.03 31.68 6.12
C LYS A 383 20.97 32.42 5.22
#